data_3487a2d562a312ba11458e88d4f4b839
#
_entry.id   3487a2d562a312ba11458e88d4f4b839
#
_cell.length_a   1.000
_cell.length_b   1.000
_cell.length_c   1.000
_cell.angle_alpha   90.00
_cell.angle_beta   90.00
_cell.angle_gamma   90.00
#
_symmetry.space_group_name_H-M   'P 1'
#
loop_
_entity.id
_entity.type
_entity.pdbx_description
1 polymer ?
#
loop_
_entity_poly.entity_id
_entity_poly.type
_entity_poly.pdbx_seq_one_letter_code
_entity_poly.pdbx_strand_id
1 'polypeptide(L)'
;MFGEHKKYKILLSISLLELLIENEYEEISSDLIIEKAKLTKESCIWMADDKVSLLKTYFEIANDEIIIEANKDFKEDISATVNEKLTDIIIRFFEFHEKHKFSIKKLYSCNLSNSYFLSLFIYIINDLSKKSLKISGGQSFTFSDNLILIGLTSTYSMIFHKWVIAQNKDISNIMKVADKYLNNAEEIASNLKIIK
;
A
#
# COMPACT_ATOMS: atom_id res chain seq x y z
N MET A 1 25.19 -10.41 -6.12
CA MET A 1 24.20 -11.48 -5.81
C MET A 1 22.94 -10.96 -5.10
N PHE A 2 23.01 -10.32 -3.90
CA PHE A 2 21.79 -9.80 -3.23
C PHE A 2 21.02 -8.73 -4.02
N GLY A 3 21.70 -7.86 -4.79
CA GLY A 3 21.07 -6.82 -5.59
C GLY A 3 20.29 -7.33 -6.80
N GLU A 4 20.78 -8.40 -7.44
CA GLU A 4 20.13 -9.00 -8.60
C GLU A 4 18.83 -9.72 -8.23
N HIS A 5 18.82 -10.47 -7.13
CA HIS A 5 17.61 -11.12 -6.63
C HIS A 5 16.49 -10.13 -6.32
N LYS A 6 16.83 -8.98 -5.71
CA LYS A 6 15.86 -7.91 -5.46
C LYS A 6 15.29 -7.38 -6.77
N LYS A 7 16.15 -7.12 -7.76
CA LYS A 7 15.74 -6.66 -9.10
C LYS A 7 14.80 -7.65 -9.79
N TYR A 8 15.15 -8.95 -9.78
CA TYR A 8 14.29 -9.99 -10.38
C TYR A 8 12.94 -10.07 -9.68
N LYS A 9 12.92 -10.01 -8.35
CA LYS A 9 11.68 -10.06 -7.59
C LYS A 9 10.76 -8.88 -7.92
N ILE A 10 11.30 -7.68 -8.12
CA ILE A 10 10.54 -6.51 -8.57
C ILE A 10 9.95 -6.74 -9.98
N LEU A 11 10.76 -7.21 -10.93
CA LEU A 11 10.30 -7.47 -12.30
C LEU A 11 9.18 -8.52 -12.32
N LEU A 12 9.34 -9.62 -11.58
CA LEU A 12 8.33 -10.66 -11.46
C LEU A 12 7.04 -10.12 -10.81
N SER A 13 7.16 -9.28 -9.80
CA SER A 13 6.00 -8.67 -9.11
C SER A 13 5.19 -7.75 -10.03
N ILE A 14 5.87 -6.92 -10.82
CA ILE A 14 5.22 -6.05 -11.82
C ILE A 14 4.56 -6.90 -12.90
N SER A 15 5.26 -7.92 -13.40
CA SER A 15 4.74 -8.85 -14.43
C SER A 15 3.50 -9.59 -13.94
N LEU A 16 3.46 -10.01 -12.67
CA LEU A 16 2.27 -10.61 -12.07
C LEU A 16 1.07 -9.64 -12.07
N LEU A 17 1.28 -8.37 -11.70
CA LEU A 17 0.20 -7.36 -11.71
C LEU A 17 -0.29 -7.07 -13.13
N GLU A 18 0.60 -7.06 -14.12
CA GLU A 18 0.22 -6.87 -15.51
C GLU A 18 -0.58 -8.07 -16.06
N LEU A 19 -0.17 -9.28 -15.72
CA LEU A 19 -0.90 -10.50 -16.12
C LEU A 19 -2.30 -10.58 -15.51
N LEU A 20 -2.51 -10.04 -14.32
CA LEU A 20 -3.81 -9.96 -13.68
C LEU A 20 -4.84 -9.09 -14.43
N ILE A 21 -4.42 -8.29 -15.40
CA ILE A 21 -5.35 -7.53 -16.23
C ILE A 21 -6.21 -8.49 -17.08
N GLU A 22 -5.60 -9.52 -17.64
CA GLU A 22 -6.23 -10.42 -18.63
C GLU A 22 -6.55 -11.81 -18.07
N ASN A 23 -5.90 -12.21 -16.98
CA ASN A 23 -5.99 -13.58 -16.42
C ASN A 23 -6.54 -13.57 -15.00
N GLU A 24 -7.20 -14.65 -14.58
CA GLU A 24 -7.52 -14.88 -13.18
C GLU A 24 -6.25 -15.27 -12.39
N TYR A 25 -6.21 -14.93 -11.11
CA TYR A 25 -5.01 -15.14 -10.28
C TYR A 25 -4.55 -16.61 -10.25
N GLU A 26 -5.50 -17.53 -10.20
CA GLU A 26 -5.26 -18.97 -10.16
C GLU A 26 -4.67 -19.49 -11.48
N GLU A 27 -5.01 -18.88 -12.60
CA GLU A 27 -4.56 -19.28 -13.94
C GLU A 27 -3.14 -18.83 -14.27
N ILE A 28 -2.62 -17.84 -13.52
CA ILE A 28 -1.27 -17.32 -13.76
C ILE A 28 -0.24 -18.29 -13.21
N SER A 29 0.46 -18.97 -14.11
CA SER A 29 1.57 -19.88 -13.76
C SER A 29 2.89 -19.09 -13.55
N SER A 30 3.83 -19.72 -12.84
CA SER A 30 5.19 -19.18 -12.67
C SER A 30 5.89 -18.97 -14.01
N ASP A 31 5.68 -19.84 -14.97
CA ASP A 31 6.26 -19.75 -16.30
C ASP A 31 5.76 -18.52 -17.04
N LEU A 32 4.46 -18.21 -16.97
CA LEU A 32 3.89 -16.98 -17.54
C LEU A 32 4.49 -15.71 -16.92
N ILE A 33 4.69 -15.71 -15.59
CA ILE A 33 5.29 -14.56 -14.89
C ILE A 33 6.72 -14.35 -15.36
N ILE A 34 7.51 -15.43 -15.48
CA ILE A 34 8.92 -15.41 -15.90
C ILE A 34 9.03 -14.94 -17.34
N GLU A 35 8.19 -15.47 -18.25
CA GLU A 35 8.13 -15.08 -19.65
C GLU A 35 7.78 -13.59 -19.79
N LYS A 36 6.74 -13.12 -19.10
CA LYS A 36 6.34 -11.72 -19.08
C LYS A 36 7.45 -10.80 -18.56
N ALA A 37 8.19 -11.24 -17.54
CA ALA A 37 9.32 -10.53 -16.96
C ALA A 37 10.58 -10.57 -17.87
N LYS A 38 10.60 -11.38 -18.93
CA LYS A 38 11.73 -11.62 -19.82
C LYS A 38 12.98 -12.09 -19.08
N LEU A 39 12.79 -12.98 -18.11
CA LEU A 39 13.85 -13.57 -17.30
C LEU A 39 14.06 -15.03 -17.68
N THR A 40 15.17 -15.63 -17.24
CA THR A 40 15.45 -17.05 -17.42
C THR A 40 14.88 -17.86 -16.26
N LYS A 41 14.31 -19.03 -16.56
CA LYS A 41 13.63 -19.89 -15.58
C LYS A 41 14.58 -20.34 -14.47
N GLU A 42 15.79 -20.71 -14.82
CA GLU A 42 16.79 -21.22 -13.88
C GLU A 42 17.15 -20.21 -12.79
N SER A 43 17.05 -18.92 -13.10
CA SER A 43 17.46 -17.86 -12.18
C SER A 43 16.37 -17.40 -11.22
N CYS A 44 15.09 -17.70 -11.50
CA CYS A 44 13.99 -17.06 -10.76
C CYS A 44 12.74 -17.90 -10.54
N ILE A 45 12.68 -19.17 -10.97
CA ILE A 45 11.49 -20.01 -10.82
C ILE A 45 11.00 -20.09 -9.37
N TRP A 46 11.90 -20.28 -8.41
CA TRP A 46 11.58 -20.37 -6.99
C TRP A 46 10.98 -19.06 -6.41
N MET A 47 11.28 -17.91 -7.03
CA MET A 47 10.65 -16.63 -6.67
C MET A 47 9.27 -16.50 -7.31
N ALA A 48 9.12 -16.97 -8.55
CA ALA A 48 7.86 -16.88 -9.29
C ALA A 48 6.77 -17.83 -8.74
N ASP A 49 7.15 -18.91 -8.10
CA ASP A 49 6.24 -19.86 -7.46
C ASP A 49 5.50 -19.27 -6.25
N ASP A 50 6.11 -18.32 -5.55
CA ASP A 50 5.48 -17.62 -4.42
C ASP A 50 4.86 -16.29 -4.85
N LYS A 51 3.73 -16.36 -5.55
CA LYS A 51 2.98 -15.19 -6.04
C LYS A 51 2.60 -14.21 -4.92
N VAL A 52 2.27 -14.69 -3.71
CA VAL A 52 1.92 -13.84 -2.57
C VAL A 52 3.14 -13.05 -2.10
N SER A 53 4.31 -13.67 -2.03
CA SER A 53 5.56 -12.98 -1.71
C SER A 53 5.95 -11.96 -2.78
N LEU A 54 5.64 -12.21 -4.06
CA LEU A 54 5.83 -11.22 -5.12
C LEU A 54 4.95 -9.98 -4.89
N LEU A 55 3.65 -10.17 -4.64
CA LEU A 55 2.74 -9.06 -4.35
C LEU A 55 3.17 -8.28 -3.11
N LYS A 56 3.51 -8.98 -2.03
CA LYS A 56 4.03 -8.36 -0.82
C LYS A 56 5.26 -7.49 -1.11
N THR A 57 6.22 -8.03 -1.87
CA THR A 57 7.44 -7.31 -2.24
C THR A 57 7.15 -6.05 -3.05
N TYR A 58 6.22 -6.11 -4.01
CA TYR A 58 5.79 -4.96 -4.78
C TYR A 58 5.30 -3.82 -3.89
N PHE A 59 4.38 -4.12 -2.99
CA PHE A 59 3.79 -3.11 -2.12
C PHE A 59 4.78 -2.58 -1.07
N GLU A 60 5.65 -3.43 -0.51
CA GLU A 60 6.69 -2.98 0.43
C GLU A 60 7.63 -1.97 -0.22
N ILE A 61 8.07 -2.23 -1.45
CA ILE A 61 8.94 -1.33 -2.20
C ILE A 61 8.19 -0.04 -2.56
N ALA A 62 6.94 -0.14 -2.99
CA ALA A 62 6.10 1.03 -3.26
C ALA A 62 5.94 1.91 -2.02
N ASN A 63 5.62 1.31 -0.87
CA ASN A 63 5.53 2.03 0.40
C ASN A 63 6.84 2.73 0.75
N ASP A 64 7.99 2.05 0.58
CA ASP A 64 9.30 2.64 0.85
C ASP A 64 9.58 3.84 -0.05
N GLU A 65 9.31 3.75 -1.36
CA GLU A 65 9.49 4.84 -2.32
C GLU A 65 8.60 6.04 -1.98
N ILE A 66 7.31 5.81 -1.72
CA ILE A 66 6.36 6.85 -1.33
C ILE A 66 6.82 7.58 -0.07
N ILE A 67 7.25 6.84 0.96
CA ILE A 67 7.71 7.40 2.22
C ILE A 67 9.02 8.18 2.05
N ILE A 68 9.93 7.72 1.22
CA ILE A 68 11.20 8.43 0.93
C ILE A 68 10.91 9.78 0.27
N GLU A 69 10.03 9.81 -0.75
CA GLU A 69 9.63 11.02 -1.44
C GLU A 69 8.89 11.98 -0.49
N ALA A 70 7.86 11.50 0.21
CA ALA A 70 7.10 12.31 1.16
C ALA A 70 8.00 12.91 2.26
N ASN A 71 8.93 12.12 2.81
CA ASN A 71 9.84 12.60 3.85
C ASN A 71 10.82 13.69 3.36
N LYS A 72 11.15 13.67 2.07
CA LYS A 72 11.94 14.74 1.46
C LYS A 72 11.16 16.04 1.42
N ASP A 73 9.91 15.99 0.93
CA ASP A 73 9.06 17.18 0.81
C ASP A 73 8.67 17.74 2.19
N PHE A 74 8.42 16.88 3.18
CA PHE A 74 8.09 17.32 4.55
C PHE A 74 9.25 17.99 5.30
N LYS A 75 10.49 17.78 4.89
CA LYS A 75 11.65 18.51 5.42
C LYS A 75 11.72 19.93 4.87
N GLU A 76 11.18 20.16 3.68
CA GLU A 76 11.12 21.46 3.04
C GLU A 76 9.90 22.26 3.51
N ASP A 77 8.77 21.59 3.79
CA ASP A 77 7.55 22.21 4.34
C ASP A 77 7.38 21.88 5.82
N ILE A 78 7.94 22.73 6.68
CA ILE A 78 7.86 22.59 8.15
C ILE A 78 6.47 23.01 8.66
N SER A 79 5.67 23.72 7.88
CA SER A 79 4.38 24.26 8.30
C SER A 79 3.24 23.23 8.24
N ALA A 80 3.41 22.15 7.48
CA ALA A 80 2.38 21.13 7.30
C ALA A 80 2.08 20.39 8.62
N THR A 81 0.80 20.30 8.95
CA THR A 81 0.29 19.57 10.11
C THR A 81 0.48 18.06 9.94
N VAL A 82 0.38 17.31 11.04
CA VAL A 82 0.43 15.83 11.00
C VAL A 82 -0.66 15.29 10.09
N ASN A 83 -1.88 15.84 10.16
CA ASN A 83 -3.01 15.38 9.37
C ASN A 83 -2.80 15.63 7.87
N GLU A 84 -2.31 16.81 7.48
CA GLU A 84 -1.96 17.12 6.09
C GLU A 84 -0.90 16.16 5.54
N LYS A 85 0.14 15.84 6.34
CA LYS A 85 1.18 14.88 5.97
C LYS A 85 0.61 13.47 5.78
N LEU A 86 -0.28 13.03 6.67
CA LEU A 86 -0.93 11.72 6.57
C LEU A 86 -1.85 11.63 5.36
N THR A 87 -2.59 12.73 5.07
CA THR A 87 -3.41 12.84 3.84
C THR A 87 -2.55 12.75 2.59
N ASP A 88 -1.46 13.51 2.52
CA ASP A 88 -0.55 13.50 1.38
C ASP A 88 0.02 12.09 1.11
N ILE A 89 0.47 11.39 2.15
CA ILE A 89 1.02 10.04 1.98
C ILE A 89 -0.01 9.06 1.41
N ILE A 90 -1.25 9.06 1.91
CA ILE A 90 -2.26 8.12 1.39
C ILE A 90 -2.68 8.47 -0.04
N ILE A 91 -2.67 9.75 -0.42
CA ILE A 91 -2.94 10.16 -1.80
C ILE A 91 -1.81 9.71 -2.72
N ARG A 92 -0.54 9.92 -2.35
CA ARG A 92 0.63 9.40 -3.10
C ARG A 92 0.56 7.88 -3.28
N PHE A 93 0.09 7.16 -2.27
CA PHE A 93 -0.12 5.72 -2.38
C PHE A 93 -1.12 5.39 -3.50
N PHE A 94 -2.23 6.09 -3.59
CA PHE A 94 -3.21 5.86 -4.66
C PHE A 94 -2.70 6.28 -6.03
N GLU A 95 -2.03 7.41 -6.14
CA GLU A 95 -1.41 7.88 -7.38
C GLU A 95 -0.38 6.88 -7.91
N PHE A 96 0.49 6.38 -7.03
CA PHE A 96 1.49 5.37 -7.37
C PHE A 96 0.86 4.10 -7.93
N HIS A 97 -0.24 3.66 -7.33
CA HIS A 97 -0.92 2.42 -7.69
C HIS A 97 -2.00 2.56 -8.77
N GLU A 98 -2.32 3.77 -9.23
CA GLU A 98 -3.42 4.00 -10.18
C GLU A 98 -3.25 3.20 -11.48
N LYS A 99 -2.01 3.06 -11.97
CA LYS A 99 -1.69 2.23 -13.15
C LYS A 99 -2.02 0.76 -12.98
N HIS A 100 -2.00 0.24 -11.75
CA HIS A 100 -2.30 -1.15 -11.42
C HIS A 100 -3.64 -1.32 -10.69
N LYS A 101 -4.45 -0.27 -10.61
CA LYS A 101 -5.72 -0.26 -9.87
C LYS A 101 -6.64 -1.41 -10.26
N PHE A 102 -6.73 -1.73 -11.54
CA PHE A 102 -7.56 -2.82 -12.03
C PHE A 102 -7.12 -4.17 -11.45
N SER A 103 -5.82 -4.48 -11.50
CA SER A 103 -5.25 -5.70 -10.94
C SER A 103 -5.42 -5.76 -9.41
N ILE A 104 -5.20 -4.64 -8.73
CA ILE A 104 -5.40 -4.51 -7.29
C ILE A 104 -6.87 -4.73 -6.92
N LYS A 105 -7.80 -4.15 -7.68
CA LYS A 105 -9.25 -4.35 -7.51
C LYS A 105 -9.64 -5.81 -7.68
N LYS A 106 -9.07 -6.49 -8.68
CA LYS A 106 -9.31 -7.92 -8.92
C LYS A 106 -8.85 -8.75 -7.73
N LEU A 107 -7.63 -8.56 -7.25
CA LEU A 107 -7.11 -9.19 -6.03
C LEU A 107 -7.97 -8.88 -4.79
N TYR A 108 -8.40 -7.63 -4.66
CA TYR A 108 -9.25 -7.20 -3.55
C TYR A 108 -10.62 -7.88 -3.59
N SER A 109 -11.19 -8.08 -4.77
CA SER A 109 -12.47 -8.78 -4.95
C SER A 109 -12.38 -10.27 -4.63
N CYS A 110 -11.20 -10.88 -4.80
CA CYS A 110 -10.96 -12.26 -4.40
C CYS A 110 -10.92 -12.48 -2.87
N ASN A 111 -10.90 -11.40 -2.06
CA ASN A 111 -10.89 -11.49 -0.58
C ASN A 111 -12.07 -12.27 -0.01
N LEU A 112 -13.22 -12.23 -0.68
CA LEU A 112 -14.44 -12.93 -0.22
C LEU A 112 -14.30 -14.44 -0.26
N SER A 113 -13.37 -14.96 -1.10
CA SER A 113 -13.10 -16.40 -1.27
C SER A 113 -11.73 -16.82 -0.70
N ASN A 114 -10.83 -15.86 -0.44
CA ASN A 114 -9.45 -16.17 -0.05
C ASN A 114 -8.93 -15.19 1.03
N SER A 115 -8.88 -15.66 2.28
CA SER A 115 -8.40 -14.89 3.45
C SER A 115 -6.95 -14.39 3.35
N TYR A 116 -6.14 -14.97 2.46
CA TYR A 116 -4.75 -14.53 2.24
C TYR A 116 -4.67 -13.11 1.70
N PHE A 117 -5.54 -12.74 0.76
CA PHE A 117 -5.52 -11.39 0.20
C PHE A 117 -5.97 -10.34 1.22
N LEU A 118 -6.96 -10.66 2.07
CA LEU A 118 -7.34 -9.79 3.16
C LEU A 118 -6.16 -9.53 4.10
N SER A 119 -5.46 -10.59 4.51
CA SER A 119 -4.27 -10.48 5.37
C SER A 119 -3.15 -9.70 4.71
N LEU A 120 -2.93 -9.88 3.41
CA LEU A 120 -1.95 -9.13 2.63
C LEU A 120 -2.28 -7.64 2.60
N PHE A 121 -3.52 -7.25 2.31
CA PHE A 121 -3.91 -5.83 2.28
C PHE A 121 -3.86 -5.17 3.66
N ILE A 122 -4.28 -5.86 4.72
CA ILE A 122 -4.13 -5.37 6.09
C ILE A 122 -2.64 -5.16 6.41
N TYR A 123 -1.77 -6.10 6.05
CA TYR A 123 -0.33 -5.98 6.24
C TYR A 123 0.24 -4.75 5.51
N ILE A 124 -0.11 -4.57 4.23
CA ILE A 124 0.37 -3.47 3.39
C ILE A 124 -0.05 -2.11 3.98
N ILE A 125 -1.31 -1.96 4.34
CA ILE A 125 -1.85 -0.72 4.91
C ILE A 125 -1.26 -0.45 6.29
N ASN A 126 -1.05 -1.48 7.11
CA ASN A 126 -0.38 -1.34 8.41
C ASN A 126 1.08 -0.90 8.25
N ASP A 127 1.82 -1.48 7.30
CA ASP A 127 3.20 -1.06 7.00
C ASP A 127 3.25 0.41 6.56
N LEU A 128 2.36 0.81 5.64
CA LEU A 128 2.24 2.22 5.23
C LEU A 128 1.92 3.12 6.42
N SER A 129 0.91 2.78 7.23
CA SER A 129 0.49 3.56 8.41
C SER A 129 1.64 3.74 9.41
N LYS A 130 2.38 2.68 9.68
CA LYS A 130 3.53 2.70 10.59
C LYS A 130 4.65 3.62 10.09
N LYS A 131 4.97 3.54 8.81
CA LYS A 131 5.96 4.40 8.16
C LYS A 131 5.49 5.86 8.11
N SER A 132 4.21 6.09 7.82
CA SER A 132 3.58 7.42 7.80
C SER A 132 3.68 8.12 9.14
N LEU A 133 3.28 7.46 10.24
CA LEU A 133 3.38 8.01 11.58
C LEU A 133 4.83 8.39 11.94
N LYS A 134 5.79 7.59 11.51
CA LYS A 134 7.20 7.85 11.79
C LYS A 134 7.70 9.15 11.17
N ILE A 135 7.30 9.49 9.94
CA ILE A 135 7.80 10.68 9.23
C ILE A 135 6.92 11.92 9.45
N SER A 136 5.66 11.76 9.84
CA SER A 136 4.76 12.89 10.12
C SER A 136 4.94 13.50 11.51
N GLY A 137 5.79 12.91 12.37
CA GLY A 137 6.08 13.43 13.70
C GLY A 137 5.20 12.84 14.82
N GLY A 138 4.43 11.80 14.53
CA GLY A 138 3.47 11.17 15.46
C GLY A 138 4.01 10.03 16.30
N GLN A 139 5.32 9.89 16.52
CA GLN A 139 5.84 8.78 17.33
C GLN A 139 6.44 9.19 18.67
N SER A 140 5.82 8.67 19.73
CA SER A 140 6.48 8.30 20.97
C SER A 140 6.15 6.81 21.24
N PHE A 141 7.10 6.00 21.75
CA PHE A 141 6.91 4.55 21.95
C PHE A 141 6.07 4.26 23.22
N THR A 142 4.79 4.63 23.21
CA THR A 142 3.85 4.46 24.32
C THR A 142 2.69 3.53 23.95
N PHE A 143 1.91 3.12 24.94
CA PHE A 143 0.67 2.34 24.70
C PHE A 143 -0.31 3.09 23.78
N SER A 144 -0.38 4.42 23.91
CA SER A 144 -1.19 5.28 23.05
C SER A 144 -0.77 5.21 21.58
N ASP A 145 0.51 4.99 21.27
CA ASP A 145 0.99 4.89 19.88
C ASP A 145 0.45 3.65 19.16
N ASN A 146 0.25 2.55 19.88
CA ASN A 146 -0.39 1.38 19.30
C ASN A 146 -1.86 1.65 18.96
N LEU A 147 -2.58 2.43 19.80
CA LEU A 147 -3.96 2.83 19.52
C LEU A 147 -4.03 3.78 18.33
N ILE A 148 -3.10 4.74 18.24
CA ILE A 148 -2.96 5.64 17.09
C ILE A 148 -2.68 4.84 15.81
N LEU A 149 -1.75 3.89 15.86
CA LEU A 149 -1.44 3.03 14.71
C LEU A 149 -2.65 2.20 14.28
N ILE A 150 -3.38 1.58 15.21
CA ILE A 150 -4.60 0.83 14.90
C ILE A 150 -5.66 1.75 14.28
N GLY A 151 -5.86 2.93 14.86
CA GLY A 151 -6.79 3.95 14.35
C GLY A 151 -6.43 4.39 12.93
N LEU A 152 -5.16 4.73 12.67
CA LEU A 152 -4.70 5.13 11.36
C LEU A 152 -4.79 3.98 10.34
N THR A 153 -4.39 2.76 10.72
CA THR A 153 -4.51 1.58 9.85
C THR A 153 -5.97 1.33 9.46
N SER A 154 -6.90 1.47 10.41
CA SER A 154 -8.33 1.33 10.15
C SER A 154 -8.82 2.43 9.20
N THR A 155 -8.43 3.69 9.45
CA THR A 155 -8.78 4.84 8.62
C THR A 155 -8.25 4.66 7.18
N TYR A 156 -6.98 4.33 7.02
CA TYR A 156 -6.37 4.08 5.72
C TYR A 156 -7.01 2.89 5.00
N SER A 157 -7.40 1.83 5.73
CA SER A 157 -8.11 0.69 5.15
C SER A 157 -9.50 1.10 4.62
N MET A 158 -10.20 1.99 5.31
CA MET A 158 -11.51 2.52 4.84
C MET A 158 -11.34 3.38 3.59
N ILE A 159 -10.31 4.22 3.54
CA ILE A 159 -10.01 5.06 2.36
C ILE A 159 -9.59 4.17 1.19
N PHE A 160 -8.73 3.17 1.44
CA PHE A 160 -8.32 2.18 0.43
C PHE A 160 -9.52 1.42 -0.15
N HIS A 161 -10.44 0.97 0.69
CA HIS A 161 -11.67 0.34 0.24
C HIS A 161 -12.46 1.27 -0.71
N LYS A 162 -12.62 2.54 -0.35
CA LYS A 162 -13.31 3.53 -1.19
C LYS A 162 -12.59 3.74 -2.53
N TRP A 163 -11.26 3.82 -2.51
CA TRP A 163 -10.48 3.99 -3.73
C TRP A 163 -10.58 2.77 -4.65
N VAL A 164 -10.43 1.55 -4.12
CA VAL A 164 -10.40 0.33 -4.95
C VAL A 164 -11.75 0.03 -5.60
N ILE A 165 -12.87 0.36 -4.95
CA ILE A 165 -14.21 0.15 -5.51
C ILE A 165 -14.68 1.30 -6.42
N ALA A 166 -14.04 2.46 -6.34
CA ALA A 166 -14.40 3.62 -7.16
C ALA A 166 -14.25 3.31 -8.66
N GLN A 167 -15.29 3.62 -9.43
CA GLN A 167 -15.29 3.43 -10.88
C GLN A 167 -14.52 4.53 -11.61
N ASN A 168 -14.45 5.72 -11.03
CA ASN A 168 -13.82 6.89 -11.64
C ASN A 168 -12.37 7.03 -11.20
N LYS A 169 -11.51 7.52 -12.12
CA LYS A 169 -10.12 7.90 -11.84
C LYS A 169 -10.00 9.25 -11.09
N ASP A 170 -11.09 9.74 -10.51
CA ASP A 170 -11.11 11.05 -9.86
C ASP A 170 -10.52 10.95 -8.44
N ILE A 171 -9.23 11.21 -8.37
CA ILE A 171 -8.48 11.28 -7.11
C ILE A 171 -9.01 12.41 -6.22
N SER A 172 -9.61 13.47 -6.79
CA SER A 172 -10.12 14.59 -5.99
C SER A 172 -11.24 14.19 -5.05
N ASN A 173 -12.08 13.22 -5.45
CA ASN A 173 -13.09 12.65 -4.57
C ASN A 173 -12.47 11.80 -3.45
N ILE A 174 -11.39 11.09 -3.74
CA ILE A 174 -10.68 10.30 -2.75
C ILE A 174 -9.95 11.20 -1.75
N MET A 175 -9.38 12.35 -2.19
CA MET A 175 -8.84 13.36 -1.28
C MET A 175 -9.88 13.84 -0.26
N LYS A 176 -11.07 14.23 -0.72
CA LYS A 176 -12.16 14.66 0.19
C LYS A 176 -12.56 13.57 1.18
N VAL A 177 -12.56 12.30 0.73
CA VAL A 177 -12.83 11.15 1.61
C VAL A 177 -11.69 10.99 2.62
N ALA A 178 -10.43 11.11 2.20
CA ALA A 178 -9.27 11.02 3.06
C ALA A 178 -9.28 12.10 4.14
N ASP A 179 -9.45 13.37 3.74
CA ASP A 179 -9.55 14.50 4.67
C ASP A 179 -10.66 14.29 5.70
N LYS A 180 -11.85 13.89 5.24
CA LYS A 180 -12.98 13.64 6.15
C LYS A 180 -12.68 12.54 7.15
N TYR A 181 -12.12 11.41 6.71
CA TYR A 181 -11.88 10.26 7.60
C TYR A 181 -10.74 10.52 8.56
N LEU A 182 -9.67 11.20 8.12
CA LEU A 182 -8.55 11.56 8.98
C LEU A 182 -8.94 12.62 10.01
N ASN A 183 -9.71 13.64 9.65
CA ASN A 183 -10.25 14.63 10.59
C ASN A 183 -11.15 13.97 11.63
N ASN A 184 -12.04 13.06 11.24
CA ASN A 184 -12.87 12.33 12.18
C ASN A 184 -12.04 11.46 13.13
N ALA A 185 -10.99 10.80 12.62
CA ALA A 185 -10.09 9.97 13.43
C ALA A 185 -9.31 10.83 14.44
N GLU A 186 -8.86 12.01 14.05
CA GLU A 186 -8.18 12.98 14.92
C GLU A 186 -9.13 13.48 16.01
N GLU A 187 -10.37 13.84 15.68
CA GLU A 187 -11.39 14.25 16.65
C GLU A 187 -11.67 13.14 17.67
N ILE A 188 -11.84 11.91 17.23
CA ILE A 188 -12.04 10.75 18.12
C ILE A 188 -10.83 10.57 19.04
N ALA A 189 -9.62 10.61 18.50
CA ALA A 189 -8.39 10.44 19.27
C ALA A 189 -8.21 11.56 20.32
N SER A 190 -8.56 12.79 19.97
CA SER A 190 -8.55 13.94 20.88
C SER A 190 -9.59 13.78 22.00
N ASN A 191 -10.84 13.43 21.66
CA ASN A 191 -11.90 13.20 22.63
C ASN A 191 -11.58 12.07 23.62
N LEU A 192 -10.88 11.03 23.16
CA LEU A 192 -10.40 9.94 23.99
C LEU A 192 -9.09 10.28 24.74
N LYS A 193 -8.55 11.50 24.58
CA LYS A 193 -7.27 11.94 25.14
C LYS A 193 -6.08 11.04 24.78
N ILE A 194 -6.14 10.42 23.60
CA ILE A 194 -5.06 9.59 23.04
C ILE A 194 -3.97 10.49 22.46
N ILE A 195 -4.38 11.61 21.89
CA ILE A 195 -3.52 12.70 21.41
C ILE A 195 -3.82 13.98 22.19
N LYS A 196 -2.83 14.88 22.29
CA LYS A 196 -2.94 16.19 22.95
C LYS A 196 -3.27 17.26 21.93
#